data_b70e94e0dd03cf4a8c51a46855ef920b
#
_entry.id   b70e94e0dd03cf4a8c51a46855ef920b
#
_cell.length_a   1.000
_cell.length_b   1.000
_cell.length_c   1.000
_cell.angle_alpha   90.00
_cell.angle_beta   90.00
_cell.angle_gamma   90.00
#
_symmetry.space_group_name_H-M   'P 1'
#
loop_
_entity.id
_entity.type
_entity.pdbx_description
1 polymer ?
#
loop_
_entity_poly.entity_id
_entity_poly.type
_entity_poly.pdbx_seq_one_letter_code
_entity_poly.pdbx_strand_id
1 'polypeptide(L)'
;LMDYPVISGIKTIQRPDDAIITRKYAKHLFKDENPLGKQLVSSAGYTLTIRGIVDEPDTKSSLQFDLITPVNQGKYMDWSRMGFCITRLVKGTELAKFNEKISKPQSLICFSHSPIQFRLFPLKELYFNKVVSSASGFFLRGNKEHVIVLSVVACMLLLVGIFNFINIYTVIILKRAREFGVKKVYGASGIQVFSQIYAENLCMVATSMLIIWMLIEVTAGLFATVYSIPVKPDLKFDLLLSLIILFGLPLITSIYPFLRYNYSSPITSLRSVSVGGHSIVSRAFFLFVQYIITFCLIVVSLYFVRQLYTMLHADLGYRAKDIISCQFLSHETQNRRYASDEEWQKEHDLEQHKEQVIKQKMNACPLFVTWSYGEIPINLEPYINLEADNGEKHKVALMNADKEYMDMFGLKLKEGREWNDCLLYTSDA
;
A
#
# COMPACT_ATOMS: atom_id res chain seq x y z
N LEU A 1 9.40 -10.30 -19.66
CA LEU A 1 9.26 -9.11 -18.81
C LEU A 1 9.00 -9.49 -17.35
N MET A 2 8.38 -10.62 -17.08
CA MET A 2 8.08 -11.12 -15.75
C MET A 2 8.63 -12.53 -15.62
N ASP A 3 9.44 -12.77 -14.61
CA ASP A 3 10.05 -14.09 -14.38
C ASP A 3 9.28 -14.82 -13.28
N TYR A 4 8.01 -15.13 -13.57
CA TYR A 4 7.20 -15.95 -12.68
C TYR A 4 7.63 -17.41 -12.79
N PRO A 5 7.91 -18.10 -11.68
CA PRO A 5 8.28 -19.50 -11.71
C PRO A 5 7.10 -20.34 -12.19
N VAL A 6 7.32 -21.08 -13.28
CA VAL A 6 6.32 -22.02 -13.82
C VAL A 6 6.38 -23.29 -12.99
N ILE A 7 5.24 -23.64 -12.39
CA ILE A 7 5.11 -24.87 -11.61
C ILE A 7 4.85 -26.05 -12.52
N SER A 8 3.96 -25.86 -13.51
CA SER A 8 3.51 -26.93 -14.37
C SER A 8 2.93 -26.34 -15.68
N GLY A 9 3.08 -27.04 -16.77
CA GLY A 9 2.56 -26.66 -18.08
C GLY A 9 3.48 -25.75 -18.89
N ILE A 10 2.90 -24.91 -19.75
CA ILE A 10 3.63 -24.06 -20.69
C ILE A 10 4.04 -22.73 -20.04
N LYS A 11 5.23 -22.23 -20.40
CA LYS A 11 5.73 -20.89 -19.99
C LYS A 11 5.25 -19.79 -20.95
N THR A 12 4.91 -20.12 -22.16
CA THR A 12 4.59 -19.15 -23.22
C THR A 12 3.25 -19.49 -23.83
N ILE A 13 2.36 -18.53 -23.92
CA ILE A 13 1.07 -18.65 -24.57
C ILE A 13 1.29 -18.81 -26.08
N GLN A 14 0.68 -19.83 -26.69
CA GLN A 14 0.85 -20.15 -28.10
C GLN A 14 -0.44 -19.96 -28.91
N ARG A 15 -1.60 -20.19 -28.27
CA ARG A 15 -2.91 -20.11 -28.93
C ARG A 15 -3.74 -18.98 -28.32
N PRO A 16 -4.71 -18.45 -29.08
CA PRO A 16 -5.58 -17.37 -28.59
C PRO A 16 -6.43 -17.75 -27.35
N ASP A 17 -6.69 -19.01 -27.16
CA ASP A 17 -7.53 -19.59 -26.10
C ASP A 17 -6.71 -20.19 -24.96
N ASP A 18 -5.38 -20.11 -25.02
CA ASP A 18 -4.53 -20.55 -23.91
C ASP A 18 -4.60 -19.56 -22.73
N ALA A 19 -4.61 -20.11 -21.52
CA ALA A 19 -4.57 -19.35 -20.29
C ALA A 19 -3.48 -19.88 -19.34
N ILE A 20 -2.83 -18.99 -18.63
CA ILE A 20 -1.92 -19.30 -17.54
C ILE A 20 -2.52 -18.73 -16.27
N ILE A 21 -2.65 -19.54 -15.22
CA ILE A 21 -3.24 -19.14 -13.95
C ILE A 21 -2.22 -19.19 -12.82
N THR A 22 -2.45 -18.40 -11.76
CA THR A 22 -1.65 -18.46 -10.55
C THR A 22 -2.01 -19.70 -9.71
N ARG A 23 -1.06 -20.18 -8.90
CA ARG A 23 -1.30 -21.32 -7.98
C ARG A 23 -2.45 -21.02 -7.02
N LYS A 24 -2.52 -19.79 -6.51
CA LYS A 24 -3.57 -19.36 -5.59
C LYS A 24 -4.95 -19.45 -6.23
N TYR A 25 -5.07 -18.94 -7.46
CA TYR A 25 -6.34 -18.97 -8.19
C TYR A 25 -6.71 -20.39 -8.62
N ALA A 26 -5.70 -21.22 -9.00
CA ALA A 26 -5.90 -22.63 -9.28
C ALA A 26 -6.50 -23.39 -8.08
N LYS A 27 -5.95 -23.18 -6.88
CA LYS A 27 -6.49 -23.75 -5.64
C LYS A 27 -7.89 -23.24 -5.30
N HIS A 28 -8.16 -21.97 -5.58
CA HIS A 28 -9.48 -21.39 -5.33
C HIS A 28 -10.58 -22.04 -6.20
N LEU A 29 -10.29 -22.24 -7.49
CA LEU A 29 -11.26 -22.79 -8.43
C LEU A 29 -11.36 -24.33 -8.40
N PHE A 30 -10.22 -25.02 -8.31
CA PHE A 30 -10.14 -26.46 -8.50
C PHE A 30 -9.73 -27.24 -7.26
N LYS A 31 -9.49 -26.55 -6.15
CA LYS A 31 -9.01 -27.15 -4.89
C LYS A 31 -7.75 -27.99 -5.10
N ASP A 32 -7.86 -29.32 -4.96
CA ASP A 32 -6.75 -30.27 -5.11
C ASP A 32 -6.71 -30.96 -6.47
N GLU A 33 -7.65 -30.64 -7.36
CA GLU A 33 -7.67 -31.22 -8.69
C GLU A 33 -6.66 -30.56 -9.63
N ASN A 34 -6.10 -31.32 -10.56
CA ASN A 34 -5.20 -30.78 -11.58
C ASN A 34 -5.96 -29.86 -12.54
N PRO A 35 -5.62 -28.56 -12.60
CA PRO A 35 -6.31 -27.59 -13.45
C PRO A 35 -5.86 -27.64 -14.92
N LEU A 36 -4.73 -28.26 -15.24
CA LEU A 36 -4.20 -28.28 -16.62
C LEU A 36 -5.16 -28.98 -17.58
N GLY A 37 -5.43 -28.34 -18.72
CA GLY A 37 -6.33 -28.79 -19.74
C GLY A 37 -7.81 -28.52 -19.48
N LYS A 38 -8.19 -28.06 -18.28
CA LYS A 38 -9.57 -27.67 -17.98
C LYS A 38 -9.90 -26.36 -18.67
N GLN A 39 -11.19 -26.14 -18.93
CA GLN A 39 -11.72 -24.98 -19.61
C GLN A 39 -12.38 -24.03 -18.61
N LEU A 40 -12.14 -22.75 -18.80
CA LEU A 40 -12.82 -21.65 -18.12
C LEU A 40 -13.69 -20.93 -19.15
N VAL A 41 -14.96 -20.78 -18.84
CA VAL A 41 -15.90 -20.04 -19.70
C VAL A 41 -16.05 -18.65 -19.10
N SER A 42 -15.73 -17.63 -19.89
CA SER A 42 -15.97 -16.24 -19.51
C SER A 42 -17.45 -15.92 -19.64
N SER A 43 -17.96 -15.01 -18.82
CA SER A 43 -19.29 -14.43 -18.96
C SER A 43 -19.52 -13.78 -20.33
N ALA A 44 -18.46 -13.30 -20.99
CA ALA A 44 -18.50 -12.82 -22.37
C ALA A 44 -18.55 -13.93 -23.44
N GLY A 45 -18.74 -15.20 -23.06
CA GLY A 45 -19.00 -16.33 -23.95
C GLY A 45 -17.77 -16.94 -24.64
N TYR A 46 -16.53 -16.54 -24.28
CA TYR A 46 -15.35 -17.19 -24.81
C TYR A 46 -14.77 -18.22 -23.82
N THR A 47 -14.19 -19.26 -24.37
CA THR A 47 -13.62 -20.38 -23.61
C THR A 47 -12.10 -20.26 -23.59
N LEU A 48 -11.51 -20.37 -22.40
CA LEU A 48 -10.07 -20.38 -22.19
C LEU A 48 -9.64 -21.76 -21.70
N THR A 49 -8.55 -22.30 -22.22
CA THR A 49 -7.97 -23.57 -21.78
C THR A 49 -6.74 -23.33 -20.91
N ILE A 50 -6.74 -23.85 -19.71
CA ILE A 50 -5.60 -23.72 -18.79
C ILE A 50 -4.44 -24.57 -19.30
N ARG A 51 -3.34 -23.92 -19.65
CA ARG A 51 -2.13 -24.56 -20.18
C ARG A 51 -0.92 -24.43 -19.26
N GLY A 52 -0.94 -23.50 -18.33
CA GLY A 52 0.16 -23.28 -17.41
C GLY A 52 -0.29 -22.82 -16.05
N ILE A 53 0.50 -23.19 -15.04
CA ILE A 53 0.36 -22.73 -13.66
C ILE A 53 1.67 -22.05 -13.27
N VAL A 54 1.56 -20.83 -12.78
CA VAL A 54 2.70 -20.03 -12.27
C VAL A 54 2.56 -19.81 -10.78
N ASP A 55 3.68 -19.72 -10.10
CA ASP A 55 3.70 -19.31 -8.71
C ASP A 55 3.74 -17.79 -8.57
N GLU A 56 3.24 -17.30 -7.46
CA GLU A 56 3.43 -15.90 -7.12
C GLU A 56 4.91 -15.67 -6.79
N PRO A 57 5.48 -14.51 -7.15
CA PRO A 57 6.85 -14.19 -6.76
C PRO A 57 6.92 -14.11 -5.23
N ASP A 58 8.05 -14.54 -4.66
CA ASP A 58 8.27 -14.49 -3.21
C ASP A 58 8.24 -13.08 -2.63
N THR A 59 8.44 -12.09 -3.48
CA THR A 59 8.38 -10.68 -3.11
C THR A 59 7.06 -10.06 -3.55
N LYS A 60 6.55 -9.09 -2.78
CA LYS A 60 5.39 -8.31 -3.18
C LYS A 60 5.66 -7.59 -4.50
N SER A 61 4.85 -7.90 -5.50
CA SER A 61 4.84 -7.20 -6.79
C SER A 61 3.69 -6.18 -6.81
N SER A 62 3.92 -5.03 -7.43
CA SER A 62 2.85 -4.08 -7.75
C SER A 62 1.89 -4.61 -8.82
N LEU A 63 2.33 -5.60 -9.60
CA LEU A 63 1.51 -6.30 -10.58
C LEU A 63 0.85 -7.51 -9.91
N GLN A 64 -0.48 -7.48 -9.85
CA GLN A 64 -1.27 -8.60 -9.36
C GLN A 64 -2.18 -9.08 -10.49
N PHE A 65 -2.19 -10.36 -10.71
CA PHE A 65 -3.09 -11.01 -11.65
C PHE A 65 -3.39 -12.43 -11.17
N ASP A 66 -4.55 -12.92 -11.50
CA ASP A 66 -4.97 -14.29 -11.26
C ASP A 66 -4.85 -15.13 -12.52
N LEU A 67 -5.06 -14.50 -13.68
CA LEU A 67 -5.10 -15.14 -15.00
C LEU A 67 -4.35 -14.29 -16.03
N ILE A 68 -3.57 -14.93 -16.89
CA ILE A 68 -2.94 -14.30 -18.06
C ILE A 68 -3.49 -14.97 -19.31
N THR A 69 -3.98 -14.15 -20.23
CA THR A 69 -4.47 -14.58 -21.55
C THR A 69 -3.76 -13.80 -22.64
N PRO A 70 -3.68 -14.30 -23.87
CA PRO A 70 -3.14 -13.56 -25.00
C PRO A 70 -4.05 -12.38 -25.34
N VAL A 71 -3.44 -11.27 -25.77
CA VAL A 71 -4.19 -10.15 -26.37
C VAL A 71 -4.62 -10.59 -27.76
N ASN A 72 -5.90 -10.96 -27.91
CA ASN A 72 -6.45 -11.36 -29.19
C ASN A 72 -6.86 -10.11 -29.97
N GLN A 73 -6.00 -9.68 -30.90
CA GLN A 73 -6.12 -8.41 -31.63
C GLN A 73 -7.37 -8.29 -32.54
N GLY A 74 -8.13 -9.36 -32.77
CA GLY A 74 -9.24 -9.30 -33.72
C GLY A 74 -10.63 -9.48 -33.12
N LYS A 75 -10.76 -10.25 -32.04
CA LYS A 75 -12.07 -10.73 -31.60
C LYS A 75 -12.55 -10.15 -30.27
N TYR A 76 -11.62 -9.72 -29.39
CA TYR A 76 -11.94 -9.35 -27.99
C TYR A 76 -11.20 -8.08 -27.52
N MET A 77 -10.56 -7.32 -28.43
CA MET A 77 -9.85 -6.11 -28.04
C MET A 77 -10.84 -4.98 -27.85
N ASP A 78 -11.24 -4.79 -26.63
CA ASP A 78 -12.00 -3.61 -26.24
C ASP A 78 -11.04 -2.42 -26.04
N TRP A 79 -11.00 -1.55 -27.02
CA TRP A 79 -10.23 -0.31 -26.99
C TRP A 79 -10.77 0.70 -25.97
N SER A 80 -11.97 0.47 -25.43
CA SER A 80 -12.57 1.34 -24.42
C SER A 80 -11.94 1.11 -23.02
N ARG A 81 -11.32 -0.04 -22.80
CA ARG A 81 -10.54 -0.28 -21.57
C ARG A 81 -9.18 0.38 -21.74
N MET A 82 -8.94 1.46 -21.02
CA MET A 82 -7.63 2.09 -20.90
C MET A 82 -6.61 1.08 -20.33
N GLY A 83 -5.99 0.32 -21.22
CA GLY A 83 -4.94 -0.62 -20.86
C GLY A 83 -3.62 0.10 -20.62
N PHE A 84 -2.78 -0.45 -19.75
CA PHE A 84 -1.39 0.00 -19.64
C PHE A 84 -0.57 -0.61 -20.77
N CYS A 85 0.18 0.22 -21.46
CA CYS A 85 1.17 -0.24 -22.43
C CYS A 85 2.52 -0.37 -21.72
N ILE A 86 3.04 -1.58 -21.63
CA ILE A 86 4.38 -1.83 -21.08
C ILE A 86 5.34 -2.01 -22.24
N THR A 87 6.37 -1.16 -22.31
CA THR A 87 7.34 -1.17 -23.40
C THR A 87 8.76 -1.40 -22.86
N ARG A 88 9.58 -2.09 -23.65
CA ARG A 88 11.00 -2.22 -23.39
C ARG A 88 11.77 -1.33 -24.36
N LEU A 89 12.42 -0.31 -23.82
CA LEU A 89 13.23 0.60 -24.63
C LEU A 89 14.56 -0.05 -25.01
N VAL A 90 15.12 0.40 -26.14
CA VAL A 90 16.47 0.02 -26.58
C VAL A 90 17.49 0.55 -25.57
N LYS A 91 18.58 -0.24 -25.33
CA LYS A 91 19.66 0.18 -24.44
C LYS A 91 20.25 1.52 -24.89
N GLY A 92 20.40 2.45 -23.96
CA GLY A 92 20.95 3.79 -24.23
C GLY A 92 19.88 4.86 -24.55
N THR A 93 18.59 4.50 -24.62
CA THR A 93 17.52 5.49 -24.81
C THR A 93 17.30 6.29 -23.53
N GLU A 94 17.47 7.61 -23.60
CA GLU A 94 17.14 8.52 -22.50
C GLU A 94 15.63 8.73 -22.42
N LEU A 95 15.03 8.26 -21.33
CA LEU A 95 13.59 8.33 -21.13
C LEU A 95 13.04 9.78 -21.20
N ALA A 96 13.78 10.75 -20.67
CA ALA A 96 13.39 12.16 -20.67
C ALA A 96 13.21 12.70 -22.10
N LYS A 97 14.22 12.50 -22.97
CA LYS A 97 14.17 12.92 -24.37
C LYS A 97 13.09 12.18 -25.16
N PHE A 98 12.86 10.91 -24.82
CA PHE A 98 11.80 10.13 -25.48
C PHE A 98 10.42 10.65 -25.07
N ASN A 99 10.21 10.92 -23.78
CA ASN A 99 8.97 11.51 -23.28
C ASN A 99 8.68 12.87 -23.90
N GLU A 100 9.67 13.72 -24.11
CA GLU A 100 9.50 15.01 -24.80
C GLU A 100 8.94 14.85 -26.22
N LYS A 101 9.37 13.80 -26.93
CA LYS A 101 8.87 13.51 -28.29
C LYS A 101 7.42 13.01 -28.28
N ILE A 102 7.08 12.11 -27.36
CA ILE A 102 5.75 11.47 -27.33
C ILE A 102 4.69 12.28 -26.58
N SER A 103 5.09 13.24 -25.73
CA SER A 103 4.17 14.10 -24.97
C SER A 103 3.49 15.17 -25.81
N LYS A 104 3.90 15.35 -27.08
CA LYS A 104 3.21 16.26 -27.99
C LYS A 104 1.78 15.78 -28.19
N PRO A 105 0.78 16.67 -28.05
CA PRO A 105 -0.62 16.31 -28.22
C PRO A 105 -0.83 15.66 -29.57
N GLN A 106 -1.35 14.46 -29.61
CA GLN A 106 -1.73 13.77 -30.85
C GLN A 106 -3.26 13.69 -30.93
N SER A 107 -3.81 14.17 -32.00
CA SER A 107 -5.22 13.99 -32.32
C SER A 107 -5.42 12.56 -32.83
N LEU A 108 -5.63 11.62 -31.95
CA LEU A 108 -6.11 10.28 -32.30
C LEU A 108 -7.62 10.36 -32.47
N ILE A 109 -8.08 10.23 -33.70
CA ILE A 109 -9.47 10.38 -34.13
C ILE A 109 -10.43 9.36 -33.48
N CYS A 110 -9.92 8.40 -32.72
CA CYS A 110 -10.70 7.22 -32.32
C CYS A 110 -11.58 7.38 -31.09
N PHE A 111 -11.30 8.29 -30.13
CA PHE A 111 -11.97 8.19 -28.83
C PHE A 111 -12.41 9.49 -28.15
N SER A 112 -11.94 10.64 -28.58
CA SER A 112 -12.34 11.91 -27.97
C SER A 112 -11.86 13.08 -28.86
N HIS A 113 -12.60 14.16 -28.85
CA HIS A 113 -12.18 15.41 -29.48
C HIS A 113 -11.01 16.09 -28.74
N SER A 114 -10.56 15.50 -27.64
CA SER A 114 -9.46 16.01 -26.82
C SER A 114 -8.12 15.35 -27.22
N PRO A 115 -7.04 16.12 -27.37
CA PRO A 115 -5.73 15.58 -27.72
C PRO A 115 -5.19 14.66 -26.61
N ILE A 116 -4.76 13.46 -26.98
CA ILE A 116 -4.18 12.48 -26.05
C ILE A 116 -2.68 12.75 -25.91
N GLN A 117 -2.20 12.75 -24.68
CA GLN A 117 -0.78 12.86 -24.35
C GLN A 117 -0.28 11.54 -23.79
N PHE A 118 0.81 11.02 -24.35
CA PHE A 118 1.47 9.82 -23.86
C PHE A 118 2.65 10.20 -22.99
N ARG A 119 2.81 9.47 -21.87
CA ARG A 119 3.96 9.59 -21.00
C ARG A 119 4.39 8.23 -20.48
N LEU A 120 5.68 7.92 -20.60
CA LEU A 120 6.26 6.70 -20.05
C LEU A 120 6.87 6.96 -18.68
N PHE A 121 6.64 6.02 -17.78
CA PHE A 121 7.24 6.02 -16.45
C PHE A 121 8.09 4.76 -16.27
N PRO A 122 9.24 4.85 -15.56
CA PRO A 122 10.01 3.68 -15.20
C PRO A 122 9.16 2.72 -14.36
N LEU A 123 9.17 1.44 -14.69
CA LEU A 123 8.39 0.44 -13.95
C LEU A 123 8.75 0.40 -12.45
N LYS A 124 10.01 0.68 -12.11
CA LYS A 124 10.48 0.74 -10.71
C LYS A 124 9.84 1.86 -9.89
N GLU A 125 9.45 2.96 -10.55
CA GLU A 125 8.84 4.13 -9.89
C GLU A 125 7.31 4.01 -9.80
N LEU A 126 6.73 3.06 -10.52
CA LEU A 126 5.28 2.93 -10.65
C LEU A 126 4.57 2.77 -9.30
N TYR A 127 5.18 2.01 -8.38
CA TYR A 127 4.60 1.75 -7.06
C TYR A 127 4.32 3.01 -6.23
N PHE A 128 5.20 4.03 -6.33
CA PHE A 128 5.05 5.30 -5.61
C PHE A 128 4.58 6.46 -6.49
N ASN A 129 4.22 6.20 -7.75
CA ASN A 129 3.83 7.25 -8.67
C ASN A 129 2.38 7.68 -8.45
N LYS A 130 2.18 8.98 -8.14
CA LYS A 130 0.85 9.55 -7.90
C LYS A 130 0.08 9.88 -9.20
N VAL A 131 0.79 9.99 -10.34
CA VAL A 131 0.20 10.42 -11.61
C VAL A 131 -0.51 9.29 -12.33
N VAL A 132 0.00 8.05 -12.17
CA VAL A 132 -0.62 6.89 -12.79
C VAL A 132 -1.89 6.55 -12.04
N SER A 133 -3.05 6.73 -12.69
CA SER A 133 -4.34 6.46 -12.06
C SER A 133 -4.50 5.00 -11.65
N SER A 134 -5.09 4.76 -10.49
CA SER A 134 -5.45 3.42 -10.01
C SER A 134 -6.72 2.89 -10.64
N ALA A 135 -7.30 3.62 -11.59
CA ALA A 135 -8.59 3.31 -12.19
C ALA A 135 -8.72 1.89 -12.79
N SER A 136 -7.59 1.22 -13.04
CA SER A 136 -7.59 -0.15 -13.60
C SER A 136 -7.48 -1.28 -12.57
N GLY A 137 -7.25 -0.99 -11.29
CA GLY A 137 -7.10 -2.03 -10.25
C GLY A 137 -5.88 -2.95 -10.39
N PHE A 138 -5.12 -2.86 -11.50
CA PHE A 138 -4.01 -3.76 -11.80
C PHE A 138 -2.72 -3.47 -11.02
N PHE A 139 -2.60 -2.28 -10.43
CA PHE A 139 -1.38 -1.91 -9.73
C PHE A 139 -1.68 -1.53 -8.28
N LEU A 140 -1.02 -2.22 -7.35
CA LEU A 140 -0.99 -1.77 -5.97
C LEU A 140 -0.08 -0.55 -5.85
N ARG A 141 -0.55 0.44 -5.11
CA ARG A 141 0.21 1.65 -4.81
C ARG A 141 0.66 1.67 -3.37
N GLY A 142 1.90 2.12 -3.18
CA GLY A 142 2.42 2.51 -1.88
C GLY A 142 2.39 4.02 -1.70
N ASN A 143 2.24 4.46 -0.48
CA ASN A 143 2.40 5.87 -0.12
C ASN A 143 3.81 6.10 0.40
N LYS A 144 4.65 6.77 -0.40
CA LYS A 144 6.04 7.08 -0.04
C LYS A 144 6.12 7.93 1.23
N GLU A 145 5.19 8.84 1.40
CA GLU A 145 5.15 9.72 2.57
C GLU A 145 4.90 8.94 3.86
N HIS A 146 3.98 7.96 3.83
CA HIS A 146 3.74 7.08 4.97
C HIS A 146 4.99 6.25 5.33
N VAL A 147 5.69 5.72 4.32
CA VAL A 147 6.93 4.96 4.57
C VAL A 147 8.00 5.83 5.21
N ILE A 148 8.16 7.07 4.75
CA ILE A 148 9.11 8.03 5.33
C ILE A 148 8.73 8.33 6.78
N VAL A 149 7.47 8.65 7.05
CA VAL A 149 7.00 8.96 8.42
C VAL A 149 7.24 7.78 9.36
N LEU A 150 6.87 6.57 8.96
CA LEU A 150 7.11 5.37 9.75
C LEU A 150 8.61 5.13 10.00
N SER A 151 9.45 5.37 8.98
CA SER A 151 10.91 5.23 9.12
C SER A 151 11.48 6.25 10.10
N VAL A 152 11.00 7.50 10.06
CA VAL A 152 11.41 8.56 11.01
C VAL A 152 10.99 8.19 12.43
N VAL A 153 9.77 7.73 12.64
CA VAL A 153 9.29 7.27 13.95
C VAL A 153 10.13 6.10 14.47
N ALA A 154 10.42 5.12 13.62
CA ALA A 154 11.28 3.98 13.98
C ALA A 154 12.70 4.43 14.39
N CYS A 155 13.30 5.37 13.64
CA CYS A 155 14.60 5.96 14.00
C CYS A 155 14.55 6.71 15.33
N MET A 156 13.50 7.48 15.59
CA MET A 156 13.33 8.19 16.86
C MET A 156 13.22 7.23 18.05
N LEU A 157 12.44 6.13 17.90
CA LEU A 157 12.32 5.10 18.93
C LEU A 157 13.66 4.41 19.20
N LEU A 158 14.43 4.10 18.14
CA LEU A 158 15.76 3.52 18.26
C LEU A 158 16.71 4.46 19.02
N LEU A 159 16.70 5.76 18.69
CA LEU A 159 17.51 6.77 19.40
C LEU A 159 17.15 6.87 20.88
N VAL A 160 15.86 6.86 21.22
CA VAL A 160 15.41 6.84 22.63
C VAL A 160 15.96 5.61 23.35
N GLY A 161 15.88 4.44 22.71
CA GLY A 161 16.43 3.19 23.26
C GLY A 161 17.95 3.26 23.49
N ILE A 162 18.69 3.77 22.52
CA ILE A 162 20.15 3.96 22.61
C ILE A 162 20.50 4.93 23.76
N PHE A 163 19.86 6.08 23.85
CA PHE A 163 20.13 7.04 24.91
C PHE A 163 19.77 6.50 26.30
N ASN A 164 18.66 5.79 26.42
CA ASN A 164 18.30 5.14 27.68
C ASN A 164 19.36 4.12 28.09
N PHE A 165 19.81 3.27 27.15
CA PHE A 165 20.87 2.31 27.41
C PHE A 165 22.17 2.98 27.83
N ILE A 166 22.62 4.03 27.11
CA ILE A 166 23.83 4.81 27.45
C ILE A 166 23.71 5.39 28.86
N ASN A 167 22.56 5.96 29.23
CA ASN A 167 22.34 6.53 30.56
C ASN A 167 22.47 5.47 31.66
N ILE A 168 21.79 4.34 31.51
CA ILE A 168 21.83 3.24 32.49
C ILE A 168 23.24 2.68 32.60
N TYR A 169 23.86 2.39 31.44
CA TYR A 169 25.16 1.76 31.41
C TYR A 169 26.28 2.67 31.94
N THR A 170 26.18 3.97 31.72
CA THR A 170 27.07 4.98 32.30
C THR A 170 27.04 4.92 33.84
N VAL A 171 25.84 4.75 34.46
CA VAL A 171 25.72 4.63 35.91
C VAL A 171 26.37 3.35 36.41
N ILE A 172 26.18 2.22 35.70
CA ILE A 172 26.78 0.95 36.05
C ILE A 172 28.31 1.06 36.01
N ILE A 173 28.88 1.63 34.95
CA ILE A 173 30.34 1.81 34.84
C ILE A 173 30.90 2.74 35.93
N LEU A 174 30.19 3.81 36.27
CA LEU A 174 30.62 4.70 37.35
C LEU A 174 30.66 3.95 38.73
N LYS A 175 29.71 3.07 38.99
CA LYS A 175 29.73 2.22 40.18
C LYS A 175 30.92 1.22 40.18
N ARG A 176 31.32 0.78 38.98
CA ARG A 176 32.46 -0.15 38.77
C ARG A 176 33.79 0.57 38.52
N ALA A 177 33.82 1.90 38.62
CA ALA A 177 35.04 2.68 38.38
C ALA A 177 36.23 2.27 39.21
N ARG A 178 35.98 1.82 40.45
CA ARG A 178 37.02 1.29 41.34
C ARG A 178 37.62 -0.03 40.82
N GLU A 179 36.80 -0.94 40.33
CA GLU A 179 37.24 -2.22 39.70
C GLU A 179 38.16 -1.92 38.49
N PHE A 180 37.74 -1.03 37.60
CA PHE A 180 38.51 -0.64 36.44
C PHE A 180 39.78 0.15 36.80
N GLY A 181 39.71 0.99 37.83
CA GLY A 181 40.87 1.69 38.36
C GLY A 181 41.96 0.70 38.86
N VAL A 182 41.58 -0.31 39.60
CA VAL A 182 42.49 -1.38 40.05
C VAL A 182 43.11 -2.10 38.84
N LYS A 183 42.31 -2.48 37.84
CA LYS A 183 42.81 -3.13 36.61
C LYS A 183 43.86 -2.26 35.90
N LYS A 184 43.65 -0.94 35.83
CA LYS A 184 44.59 0.00 35.22
C LYS A 184 45.89 0.11 35.99
N VAL A 185 45.85 0.07 37.34
CA VAL A 185 47.05 0.02 38.18
C VAL A 185 47.85 -1.27 37.95
N TYR A 186 47.16 -2.40 37.73
CA TYR A 186 47.79 -3.68 37.39
C TYR A 186 48.23 -3.79 35.91
N GLY A 187 48.18 -2.68 35.15
CA GLY A 187 48.69 -2.60 33.78
C GLY A 187 47.70 -2.98 32.68
N ALA A 188 46.42 -3.06 32.98
CA ALA A 188 45.43 -3.33 31.94
C ALA A 188 45.42 -2.20 30.89
N SER A 189 45.56 -2.55 29.59
CA SER A 189 45.49 -1.59 28.51
C SER A 189 44.07 -1.10 28.26
N GLY A 190 43.92 0.12 27.67
CA GLY A 190 42.62 0.68 27.33
C GLY A 190 41.81 -0.26 26.43
N ILE A 191 42.45 -0.95 25.48
CA ILE A 191 41.80 -1.93 24.60
C ILE A 191 41.21 -3.12 25.39
N GLN A 192 41.90 -3.61 26.40
CA GLN A 192 41.40 -4.71 27.23
C GLN A 192 40.14 -4.30 27.99
N VAL A 193 40.13 -3.07 28.53
CA VAL A 193 38.92 -2.54 29.20
C VAL A 193 37.78 -2.32 28.21
N PHE A 194 38.08 -1.76 27.03
CA PHE A 194 37.07 -1.60 25.98
C PHE A 194 36.48 -2.96 25.55
N SER A 195 37.34 -3.95 25.30
CA SER A 195 36.87 -5.28 24.87
C SER A 195 35.97 -5.94 25.90
N GLN A 196 36.28 -5.75 27.20
CA GLN A 196 35.42 -6.22 28.26
C GLN A 196 34.04 -5.52 28.27
N ILE A 197 34.03 -4.20 28.18
CA ILE A 197 32.78 -3.40 28.11
C ILE A 197 31.97 -3.82 26.89
N TYR A 198 32.62 -3.96 25.74
CA TYR A 198 31.99 -4.38 24.50
C TYR A 198 31.39 -5.79 24.61
N ALA A 199 32.14 -6.76 25.17
CA ALA A 199 31.67 -8.12 25.30
C ALA A 199 30.44 -8.23 26.26
N GLU A 200 30.44 -7.47 27.37
CA GLU A 200 29.29 -7.39 28.26
C GLU A 200 28.04 -6.83 27.53
N ASN A 201 28.20 -5.76 26.76
CA ASN A 201 27.13 -5.19 25.96
C ASN A 201 26.67 -6.15 24.85
N LEU A 202 27.59 -6.84 24.21
CA LEU A 202 27.30 -7.84 23.19
C LEU A 202 26.40 -8.96 23.75
N CYS A 203 26.74 -9.47 24.93
CA CYS A 203 25.90 -10.48 25.59
C CYS A 203 24.49 -9.96 25.90
N MET A 204 24.37 -8.72 26.38
CA MET A 204 23.06 -8.10 26.66
C MET A 204 22.25 -7.94 25.38
N VAL A 205 22.85 -7.45 24.31
CA VAL A 205 22.16 -7.28 23.01
C VAL A 205 21.80 -8.63 22.42
N ALA A 206 22.67 -9.64 22.52
CA ALA A 206 22.38 -10.99 22.03
C ALA A 206 21.17 -11.62 22.73
N THR A 207 21.11 -11.53 24.06
CA THR A 207 19.94 -12.03 24.81
C THR A 207 18.67 -11.28 24.49
N SER A 208 18.74 -9.95 24.36
CA SER A 208 17.59 -9.13 23.94
C SER A 208 17.12 -9.49 22.54
N MET A 209 18.04 -9.79 21.64
CA MET A 209 17.76 -10.16 20.26
C MET A 209 17.05 -11.51 20.17
N LEU A 210 17.42 -12.49 20.97
CA LEU A 210 16.69 -13.76 21.06
C LEU A 210 15.23 -13.54 21.50
N ILE A 211 15.01 -12.68 22.48
CA ILE A 211 13.66 -12.34 22.95
C ILE A 211 12.87 -11.64 21.84
N ILE A 212 13.50 -10.70 21.11
CA ILE A 212 12.85 -9.98 20.00
C ILE A 212 12.46 -10.95 18.88
N TRP A 213 13.34 -11.88 18.49
CA TRP A 213 13.03 -12.90 17.48
C TRP A 213 11.84 -13.76 17.91
N MET A 214 11.81 -14.19 19.18
CA MET A 214 10.67 -14.92 19.73
C MET A 214 9.36 -14.11 19.67
N LEU A 215 9.42 -12.82 20.02
CA LEU A 215 8.25 -11.94 19.97
C LEU A 215 7.76 -11.72 18.53
N ILE A 216 8.67 -11.54 17.56
CA ILE A 216 8.32 -11.40 16.15
C ILE A 216 7.58 -12.64 15.66
N GLU A 217 8.07 -13.84 15.97
CA GLU A 217 7.43 -15.09 15.57
C GLU A 217 6.01 -15.23 16.15
N VAL A 218 5.84 -14.92 17.43
CA VAL A 218 4.51 -14.96 18.09
C VAL A 218 3.53 -13.93 17.49
N THR A 219 4.02 -12.74 17.14
CA THR A 219 3.17 -11.65 16.65
C THR A 219 2.96 -11.67 15.13
N ALA A 220 3.78 -12.40 14.37
CA ALA A 220 3.73 -12.44 12.91
C ALA A 220 2.34 -12.83 12.37
N GLY A 221 1.68 -13.81 13.01
CA GLY A 221 0.33 -14.23 12.66
C GLY A 221 -0.72 -13.11 12.83
N LEU A 222 -0.62 -12.34 13.91
CA LEU A 222 -1.51 -11.20 14.16
C LEU A 222 -1.30 -10.10 13.13
N PHE A 223 -0.06 -9.78 12.78
CA PHE A 223 0.24 -8.80 11.73
C PHE A 223 -0.27 -9.24 10.36
N ALA A 224 -0.14 -10.51 10.02
CA ALA A 224 -0.64 -11.04 8.75
C ALA A 224 -2.16 -10.93 8.62
N THR A 225 -2.91 -11.18 9.71
CA THR A 225 -4.38 -11.10 9.72
C THR A 225 -4.88 -9.66 9.74
N VAL A 226 -4.32 -8.79 10.57
CA VAL A 226 -4.79 -7.41 10.75
C VAL A 226 -4.44 -6.53 9.53
N TYR A 227 -3.23 -6.68 9.00
CA TYR A 227 -2.75 -5.81 7.92
C TYR A 227 -2.81 -6.46 6.53
N SER A 228 -3.30 -7.71 6.43
CA SER A 228 -3.33 -8.49 5.18
C SER A 228 -1.96 -8.49 4.46
N ILE A 229 -0.88 -8.33 5.22
CA ILE A 229 0.48 -8.32 4.73
C ILE A 229 1.08 -9.68 5.05
N PRO A 230 1.27 -10.57 4.05
CA PRO A 230 2.01 -11.79 4.28
C PRO A 230 3.45 -11.40 4.65
N VAL A 231 3.78 -11.55 5.92
CA VAL A 231 5.16 -11.38 6.41
C VAL A 231 5.90 -12.64 5.99
N LYS A 232 6.46 -12.65 4.76
CA LYS A 232 7.43 -13.66 4.37
C LYS A 232 8.79 -13.20 4.88
N PRO A 233 9.43 -13.94 5.78
CA PRO A 233 10.76 -13.59 6.27
C PRO A 233 11.76 -13.68 5.12
N ASP A 234 12.47 -12.59 4.85
CA ASP A 234 13.68 -12.62 4.02
C ASP A 234 14.88 -12.94 4.92
N LEU A 235 15.15 -14.24 5.07
CA LEU A 235 16.22 -14.73 5.94
C LEU A 235 17.57 -14.06 5.72
N LYS A 236 17.88 -13.66 4.47
CA LYS A 236 19.16 -12.98 4.16
C LYS A 236 19.18 -11.56 4.70
N PHE A 237 18.11 -10.81 4.45
CA PHE A 237 17.96 -9.44 4.94
C PHE A 237 17.87 -9.41 6.47
N ASP A 238 17.04 -10.27 7.04
CA ASP A 238 16.81 -10.33 8.49
C ASP A 238 18.07 -10.74 9.24
N LEU A 239 18.83 -11.69 8.71
CA LEU A 239 20.11 -12.10 9.29
C LEU A 239 21.16 -11.01 9.18
N LEU A 240 21.26 -10.34 8.02
CA LEU A 240 22.19 -9.22 7.81
C LEU A 240 21.87 -8.07 8.78
N LEU A 241 20.60 -7.68 8.88
CA LEU A 241 20.15 -6.63 9.80
C LEU A 241 20.44 -7.01 11.25
N SER A 242 20.16 -8.26 11.60
CA SER A 242 20.45 -8.81 12.93
C SER A 242 21.94 -8.74 13.28
N LEU A 243 22.82 -9.09 12.34
CA LEU A 243 24.27 -8.99 12.55
C LEU A 243 24.72 -7.53 12.71
N ILE A 244 24.17 -6.61 11.89
CA ILE A 244 24.50 -5.18 12.00
C ILE A 244 24.09 -4.64 13.38
N ILE A 245 22.91 -5.00 13.88
CA ILE A 245 22.44 -4.59 15.22
C ILE A 245 23.28 -5.24 16.30
N LEU A 246 23.53 -6.55 16.20
CA LEU A 246 24.27 -7.33 17.19
C LEU A 246 25.68 -6.77 17.44
N PHE A 247 26.40 -6.38 16.42
CA PHE A 247 27.76 -5.85 16.53
C PHE A 247 27.82 -4.33 16.60
N GLY A 248 26.95 -3.64 15.86
CA GLY A 248 26.97 -2.18 15.76
C GLY A 248 26.41 -1.48 17.02
N LEU A 249 25.30 -1.98 17.56
CA LEU A 249 24.69 -1.36 18.74
C LEU A 249 25.60 -1.44 19.98
N PRO A 250 26.23 -2.59 20.34
CA PRO A 250 27.21 -2.64 21.42
C PRO A 250 28.41 -1.73 21.19
N LEU A 251 28.86 -1.58 19.92
CA LEU A 251 29.97 -0.70 19.60
C LEU A 251 29.62 0.77 19.93
N ILE A 252 28.49 1.27 19.44
CA ILE A 252 28.02 2.63 19.68
C ILE A 252 27.84 2.90 21.18
N THR A 253 27.20 1.98 21.88
CA THR A 253 26.86 2.14 23.31
C THR A 253 28.07 1.98 24.22
N SER A 254 29.13 1.30 23.79
CA SER A 254 30.36 1.12 24.57
C SER A 254 31.34 2.27 24.41
N ILE A 255 31.32 3.00 23.29
CA ILE A 255 32.27 4.10 23.01
C ILE A 255 32.17 5.20 24.07
N TYR A 256 30.96 5.69 24.37
CA TYR A 256 30.78 6.79 25.30
C TYR A 256 31.24 6.47 26.72
N PRO A 257 30.83 5.37 27.35
CA PRO A 257 31.34 4.98 28.65
C PRO A 257 32.85 4.74 28.68
N PHE A 258 33.40 4.14 27.62
CA PHE A 258 34.84 3.91 27.48
C PHE A 258 35.65 5.21 27.40
N LEU A 259 35.27 6.14 26.54
CA LEU A 259 35.93 7.44 26.42
C LEU A 259 35.95 8.15 27.78
N ARG A 260 34.81 8.16 28.45
CA ARG A 260 34.70 8.78 29.75
C ARG A 260 35.63 8.15 30.79
N TYR A 261 35.70 6.81 30.80
CA TYR A 261 36.62 6.09 31.70
C TYR A 261 38.09 6.36 31.32
N ASN A 262 38.45 6.32 30.05
CA ASN A 262 39.83 6.44 29.60
C ASN A 262 40.45 7.81 29.95
N TYR A 263 39.66 8.89 29.94
CA TYR A 263 40.11 10.23 30.32
C TYR A 263 40.12 10.48 31.83
N SER A 264 39.60 9.56 32.66
CA SER A 264 39.67 9.67 34.10
C SER A 264 41.04 9.19 34.66
N SER A 265 41.66 9.95 35.56
CA SER A 265 42.90 9.54 36.19
C SER A 265 42.67 8.35 37.16
N PRO A 266 43.60 7.40 37.26
CA PRO A 266 43.45 6.27 38.18
C PRO A 266 43.25 6.71 39.67
N ILE A 267 43.94 7.76 40.07
CA ILE A 267 43.87 8.33 41.45
C ILE A 267 42.47 8.85 41.75
N THR A 268 41.87 9.57 40.78
CA THR A 268 40.49 10.09 40.94
C THR A 268 39.46 8.95 40.91
N SER A 269 39.70 7.91 40.14
CA SER A 269 38.84 6.72 40.12
C SER A 269 38.86 5.90 41.42
N LEU A 270 39.98 5.89 42.11
CA LEU A 270 40.13 5.21 43.42
C LEU A 270 39.63 6.09 44.60
N ARG A 271 39.76 7.39 44.52
CA ARG A 271 39.34 8.35 45.59
C ARG A 271 37.88 8.76 45.51
N SER A 272 37.28 8.77 44.37
CA SER A 272 35.98 9.40 44.21
C SER A 272 34.80 8.47 44.43
N VAL A 273 34.20 8.64 45.58
CA VAL A 273 32.77 8.48 45.78
C VAL A 273 31.98 9.71 45.26
N SER A 274 32.67 10.80 44.88
CA SER A 274 32.01 12.00 44.35
C SER A 274 31.82 11.90 42.86
N VAL A 275 30.59 11.78 42.46
CA VAL A 275 30.11 11.92 41.07
C VAL A 275 30.51 13.34 40.61
N GLY A 276 31.63 13.48 39.88
CA GLY A 276 32.09 14.79 39.39
C GLY A 276 31.00 15.46 38.54
N GLY A 277 30.84 16.77 38.72
CA GLY A 277 29.77 17.57 38.11
C GLY A 277 29.56 17.39 36.60
N HIS A 278 30.65 17.13 35.85
CA HIS A 278 30.56 16.79 34.41
C HIS A 278 29.77 15.50 34.09
N SER A 279 29.70 14.57 35.04
CA SER A 279 28.89 13.34 34.86
C SER A 279 27.41 13.63 34.89
N ILE A 280 27.00 14.59 35.68
CA ILE A 280 25.59 14.97 35.83
C ILE A 280 25.14 15.74 34.59
N VAL A 281 25.94 16.63 34.06
CA VAL A 281 25.59 17.45 32.87
C VAL A 281 25.42 16.60 31.63
N SER A 282 26.33 15.67 31.34
CA SER A 282 26.19 14.80 30.14
C SER A 282 24.99 13.86 30.23
N ARG A 283 24.70 13.33 31.41
CA ARG A 283 23.49 12.50 31.62
C ARG A 283 22.23 13.32 31.49
N ALA A 284 22.21 14.51 32.07
CA ALA A 284 21.10 15.45 31.96
C ALA A 284 20.83 15.80 30.49
N PHE A 285 21.89 16.00 29.69
CA PHE A 285 21.76 16.23 28.25
C PHE A 285 21.09 15.06 27.52
N PHE A 286 21.54 13.83 27.71
CA PHE A 286 20.91 12.67 27.06
C PHE A 286 19.45 12.48 27.53
N LEU A 287 19.16 12.68 28.81
CA LEU A 287 17.80 12.64 29.32
C LEU A 287 16.94 13.75 28.72
N PHE A 288 17.46 14.95 28.62
CA PHE A 288 16.77 16.10 28.04
C PHE A 288 16.39 15.82 26.57
N VAL A 289 17.34 15.35 25.75
CA VAL A 289 17.09 14.99 24.35
C VAL A 289 16.06 13.86 24.26
N GLN A 290 16.19 12.83 25.11
CA GLN A 290 15.24 11.72 25.18
C GLN A 290 13.82 12.22 25.51
N TYR A 291 13.65 13.12 26.48
CA TYR A 291 12.35 13.68 26.81
C TYR A 291 11.75 14.50 25.67
N ILE A 292 12.58 15.29 24.96
CA ILE A 292 12.11 16.01 23.76
C ILE A 292 11.56 15.04 22.73
N ILE A 293 12.32 13.98 22.37
CA ILE A 293 11.90 13.01 21.38
C ILE A 293 10.61 12.30 21.85
N THR A 294 10.57 11.87 23.11
CA THR A 294 9.39 11.19 23.67
C THR A 294 8.16 12.11 23.63
N PHE A 295 8.32 13.38 24.00
CA PHE A 295 7.24 14.36 23.96
C PHE A 295 6.73 14.56 22.52
N CYS A 296 7.64 14.71 21.55
CA CYS A 296 7.29 14.81 20.14
C CYS A 296 6.50 13.57 19.67
N LEU A 297 6.93 12.37 20.05
CA LEU A 297 6.23 11.12 19.69
C LEU A 297 4.83 11.04 20.30
N ILE A 298 4.67 11.48 21.57
CA ILE A 298 3.35 11.55 22.22
C ILE A 298 2.44 12.52 21.48
N VAL A 299 2.93 13.74 21.17
CA VAL A 299 2.13 14.75 20.44
C VAL A 299 1.69 14.23 19.08
N VAL A 300 2.62 13.62 18.31
CA VAL A 300 2.32 13.03 17.01
C VAL A 300 1.29 11.90 17.15
N SER A 301 1.45 11.02 18.13
CA SER A 301 0.50 9.93 18.38
C SER A 301 -0.89 10.46 18.73
N LEU A 302 -1.00 11.45 19.61
CA LEU A 302 -2.28 12.07 19.96
C LEU A 302 -2.93 12.78 18.76
N TYR A 303 -2.12 13.40 17.89
CA TYR A 303 -2.62 14.00 16.66
C TYR A 303 -3.24 12.94 15.74
N PHE A 304 -2.56 11.80 15.52
CA PHE A 304 -3.11 10.71 14.71
C PHE A 304 -4.39 10.14 15.30
N VAL A 305 -4.44 9.92 16.62
CA VAL A 305 -5.66 9.44 17.28
C VAL A 305 -6.81 10.44 17.09
N ARG A 306 -6.54 11.74 17.27
CA ARG A 306 -7.54 12.78 17.03
C ARG A 306 -7.99 12.83 15.57
N GLN A 307 -7.05 12.71 14.63
CA GLN A 307 -7.36 12.69 13.20
C GLN A 307 -8.26 11.49 12.86
N LEU A 308 -7.91 10.30 13.35
CA LEU A 308 -8.73 9.10 13.17
C LEU A 308 -10.14 9.28 13.77
N TYR A 309 -10.20 9.80 14.99
CA TYR A 309 -11.48 10.11 15.64
C TYR A 309 -12.32 11.08 14.81
N THR A 310 -11.71 12.16 14.30
CA THR A 310 -12.39 13.14 13.44
C THR A 310 -12.88 12.50 12.15
N MET A 311 -12.05 11.65 11.51
CA MET A 311 -12.45 10.96 10.28
C MET A 311 -13.63 9.99 10.50
N LEU A 312 -13.65 9.29 11.64
CA LEU A 312 -14.73 8.35 11.98
C LEU A 312 -16.04 9.04 12.38
N HIS A 313 -15.95 10.31 12.85
CA HIS A 313 -17.12 11.07 13.33
C HIS A 313 -17.42 12.31 12.48
N ALA A 314 -16.68 12.48 11.37
CA ALA A 314 -16.96 13.58 10.45
C ALA A 314 -18.36 13.42 9.86
N ASP A 315 -19.08 14.53 9.74
CA ASP A 315 -20.30 14.56 8.94
C ASP A 315 -19.90 14.37 7.47
N LEU A 316 -20.34 13.28 6.90
CA LEU A 316 -20.09 12.93 5.51
C LEU A 316 -20.88 13.82 4.53
N GLY A 317 -21.78 14.67 5.03
CA GLY A 317 -22.69 15.47 4.22
C GLY A 317 -23.84 14.66 3.63
N TYR A 318 -23.93 13.38 3.97
CA TYR A 318 -25.02 12.48 3.59
C TYR A 318 -25.29 11.45 4.68
N ARG A 319 -26.51 10.90 4.68
CA ARG A 319 -26.89 9.82 5.61
C ARG A 319 -26.39 8.49 5.06
N ALA A 320 -25.54 7.78 5.82
CA ALA A 320 -25.09 6.43 5.48
C ALA A 320 -25.72 5.36 6.39
N LYS A 321 -26.42 5.79 7.46
CA LYS A 321 -26.98 4.87 8.44
C LYS A 321 -28.19 4.13 7.86
N ASP A 322 -28.21 2.81 8.06
CA ASP A 322 -29.28 1.91 7.64
C ASP A 322 -29.45 1.79 6.10
N ILE A 323 -28.43 2.21 5.33
CA ILE A 323 -28.39 2.06 3.87
C ILE A 323 -27.51 0.86 3.52
N ILE A 324 -28.02 -0.06 2.71
CA ILE A 324 -27.30 -1.22 2.21
C ILE A 324 -27.16 -1.05 0.69
N SER A 325 -25.95 -1.17 0.19
CA SER A 325 -25.66 -1.20 -1.23
C SER A 325 -25.39 -2.64 -1.68
N CYS A 326 -26.01 -3.04 -2.78
CA CYS A 326 -25.77 -4.32 -3.42
C CYS A 326 -25.81 -4.20 -4.94
N GLN A 327 -24.97 -4.98 -5.61
CA GLN A 327 -24.94 -5.03 -7.06
C GLN A 327 -25.77 -6.22 -7.53
N PHE A 328 -26.90 -5.95 -8.17
CA PHE A 328 -27.79 -6.99 -8.69
C PHE A 328 -27.49 -7.41 -10.12
N LEU A 329 -26.97 -6.49 -10.93
CA LEU A 329 -26.60 -6.73 -12.31
C LEU A 329 -25.16 -6.33 -12.52
N SER A 330 -24.36 -7.21 -13.08
CA SER A 330 -23.06 -6.82 -13.62
C SER A 330 -23.27 -6.41 -15.08
N HIS A 331 -22.91 -5.19 -15.42
CA HIS A 331 -22.89 -4.74 -16.82
C HIS A 331 -21.72 -5.35 -17.59
N GLU A 332 -21.65 -6.70 -17.60
CA GLU A 332 -20.65 -7.41 -18.38
C GLU A 332 -20.90 -7.32 -19.89
N THR A 333 -22.11 -6.92 -20.26
CA THR A 333 -22.56 -6.78 -21.64
C THR A 333 -22.04 -5.55 -22.37
N GLN A 334 -21.51 -4.55 -21.66
CA GLN A 334 -21.01 -3.29 -22.31
C GLN A 334 -19.92 -3.51 -23.36
N ASN A 335 -19.31 -4.69 -23.42
CA ASN A 335 -18.19 -5.00 -24.31
C ASN A 335 -18.50 -6.11 -25.32
N ARG A 336 -19.75 -6.56 -25.41
CA ARG A 336 -20.13 -7.58 -26.38
C ARG A 336 -20.35 -6.93 -27.75
N ARG A 337 -19.58 -7.35 -28.75
CA ARG A 337 -19.89 -6.98 -30.13
C ARG A 337 -21.03 -7.87 -30.61
N TYR A 338 -22.15 -7.28 -30.91
CA TYR A 338 -23.27 -7.96 -31.49
C TYR A 338 -23.02 -8.21 -32.96
N ALA A 339 -23.39 -9.39 -33.45
CA ALA A 339 -23.20 -9.75 -34.84
C ALA A 339 -24.19 -9.03 -35.77
N SER A 340 -25.33 -8.60 -35.21
CA SER A 340 -26.37 -7.86 -35.91
C SER A 340 -27.13 -6.92 -34.96
N ASP A 341 -27.80 -5.91 -35.54
CA ASP A 341 -28.68 -5.02 -34.78
C ASP A 341 -29.85 -5.76 -34.12
N GLU A 342 -30.31 -6.86 -34.72
CA GLU A 342 -31.35 -7.70 -34.13
C GLU A 342 -30.88 -8.43 -32.86
N GLU A 343 -29.62 -8.85 -32.81
CA GLU A 343 -29.04 -9.49 -31.63
C GLU A 343 -28.88 -8.46 -30.50
N TRP A 344 -28.43 -7.26 -30.85
CA TRP A 344 -28.34 -6.13 -29.89
C TRP A 344 -29.72 -5.80 -29.32
N GLN A 345 -30.75 -5.69 -30.17
CA GLN A 345 -32.10 -5.36 -29.74
C GLN A 345 -32.68 -6.41 -28.77
N LYS A 346 -32.50 -7.70 -29.08
CA LYS A 346 -32.96 -8.79 -28.22
C LYS A 346 -32.30 -8.78 -26.84
N GLU A 347 -31.01 -8.49 -26.81
CA GLU A 347 -30.27 -8.45 -25.52
C GLU A 347 -30.66 -7.21 -24.72
N HIS A 348 -30.82 -6.07 -25.39
CA HIS A 348 -31.28 -4.85 -24.78
C HIS A 348 -32.70 -5.00 -24.19
N ASP A 349 -33.64 -5.60 -24.93
CA ASP A 349 -35.00 -5.88 -24.46
C ASP A 349 -34.99 -6.85 -23.25
N LEU A 350 -34.08 -7.84 -23.28
CA LEU A 350 -33.92 -8.76 -22.16
C LEU A 350 -33.36 -8.06 -20.90
N GLU A 351 -32.43 -7.16 -21.07
CA GLU A 351 -31.89 -6.35 -19.95
C GLU A 351 -32.95 -5.42 -19.37
N GLN A 352 -33.70 -4.73 -20.21
CA GLN A 352 -34.81 -3.90 -19.76
C GLN A 352 -35.86 -4.74 -19.01
N HIS A 353 -36.19 -5.91 -19.52
CA HIS A 353 -37.11 -6.80 -18.84
C HIS A 353 -36.60 -7.27 -17.47
N LYS A 354 -35.31 -7.63 -17.36
CA LYS A 354 -34.68 -7.99 -16.09
C LYS A 354 -34.74 -6.82 -15.09
N GLU A 355 -34.44 -5.62 -15.55
CA GLU A 355 -34.51 -4.42 -14.72
C GLU A 355 -35.94 -4.17 -14.22
N GLN A 356 -36.95 -4.29 -15.08
CA GLN A 356 -38.35 -4.17 -14.67
C GLN A 356 -38.76 -5.20 -13.64
N VAL A 357 -38.37 -6.46 -13.80
CA VAL A 357 -38.63 -7.54 -12.83
C VAL A 357 -37.97 -7.25 -11.49
N ILE A 358 -36.71 -6.75 -11.48
CA ILE A 358 -36.02 -6.35 -10.26
C ILE A 358 -36.78 -5.21 -9.59
N LYS A 359 -37.16 -4.15 -10.32
CA LYS A 359 -37.94 -3.02 -9.79
C LYS A 359 -39.25 -3.48 -9.16
N GLN A 360 -39.97 -4.38 -9.82
CA GLN A 360 -41.20 -4.94 -9.26
C GLN A 360 -40.99 -5.72 -7.96
N LYS A 361 -39.94 -6.56 -7.91
CA LYS A 361 -39.60 -7.32 -6.70
C LYS A 361 -39.16 -6.44 -5.56
N MET A 362 -38.37 -5.38 -5.85
CA MET A 362 -37.92 -4.41 -4.85
C MET A 362 -39.14 -3.65 -4.27
N ASN A 363 -40.06 -3.19 -5.10
CA ASN A 363 -41.27 -2.52 -4.67
C ASN A 363 -42.21 -3.42 -3.87
N ALA A 364 -42.22 -4.72 -4.18
CA ALA A 364 -43.07 -5.68 -3.48
C ALA A 364 -42.43 -6.17 -2.15
N CYS A 365 -41.19 -5.88 -1.88
CA CYS A 365 -40.48 -6.35 -0.68
C CYS A 365 -40.83 -5.47 0.54
N PRO A 366 -41.52 -5.99 1.58
CA PRO A 366 -41.89 -5.19 2.74
C PRO A 366 -40.72 -4.80 3.65
N LEU A 367 -39.53 -5.33 3.39
CA LEU A 367 -38.33 -5.04 4.16
C LEU A 367 -37.63 -3.75 3.70
N PHE A 368 -37.95 -3.25 2.52
CA PHE A 368 -37.40 -2.00 2.01
C PHE A 368 -38.35 -0.85 2.28
N VAL A 369 -37.86 0.17 2.97
CA VAL A 369 -38.63 1.43 3.16
C VAL A 369 -38.59 2.24 1.87
N THR A 370 -37.43 2.31 1.23
CA THR A 370 -37.18 2.92 -0.06
C THR A 370 -35.99 2.26 -0.70
N TRP A 371 -35.86 2.35 -1.99
CA TRP A 371 -34.70 1.91 -2.74
C TRP A 371 -34.47 2.86 -3.93
N SER A 372 -33.25 2.95 -4.35
CA SER A 372 -32.83 3.79 -5.45
C SER A 372 -31.73 3.13 -6.25
N TYR A 373 -31.62 3.53 -7.49
CA TYR A 373 -30.57 3.11 -8.39
C TYR A 373 -29.55 4.26 -8.54
N GLY A 374 -28.30 3.99 -8.24
CA GLY A 374 -27.24 5.00 -8.34
C GLY A 374 -25.87 4.48 -7.91
N GLU A 375 -24.88 5.32 -8.06
CA GLU A 375 -23.52 5.04 -7.64
C GLU A 375 -23.37 5.34 -6.14
N ILE A 376 -22.49 4.60 -5.46
CA ILE A 376 -22.19 4.89 -4.05
C ILE A 376 -21.42 6.21 -3.98
N PRO A 377 -21.82 7.18 -3.12
CA PRO A 377 -21.16 8.50 -3.03
C PRO A 377 -19.78 8.45 -2.35
N ILE A 378 -19.00 7.41 -2.63
CA ILE A 378 -17.68 7.15 -2.07
C ILE A 378 -16.68 7.06 -3.20
N ASN A 379 -15.58 7.82 -3.13
CA ASN A 379 -14.47 7.79 -4.09
C ASN A 379 -14.84 8.10 -5.54
N LEU A 380 -15.71 9.06 -5.76
CA LEU A 380 -15.98 9.58 -7.09
C LEU A 380 -14.73 10.29 -7.61
N GLU A 381 -13.95 9.62 -8.46
CA GLU A 381 -12.84 10.27 -9.15
C GLU A 381 -13.38 11.12 -10.33
N PRO A 382 -12.87 12.35 -10.52
CA PRO A 382 -13.26 13.17 -11.67
C PRO A 382 -12.87 12.50 -12.98
N TYR A 383 -13.83 12.10 -13.80
CA TYR A 383 -13.60 11.39 -15.07
C TYR A 383 -14.22 12.05 -16.29
N ILE A 384 -15.11 13.01 -16.10
CA ILE A 384 -15.73 13.77 -17.21
C ILE A 384 -15.09 15.15 -17.33
N ASN A 385 -14.77 15.54 -18.55
CA ASN A 385 -14.35 16.90 -18.86
C ASN A 385 -15.59 17.68 -19.32
N LEU A 386 -15.99 18.66 -18.55
CA LEU A 386 -17.01 19.63 -18.94
C LEU A 386 -16.34 20.93 -19.37
N GLU A 387 -16.86 21.55 -20.46
CA GLU A 387 -16.42 22.82 -20.91
C GLU A 387 -17.48 23.86 -20.50
N ALA A 388 -17.05 24.85 -19.72
CA ALA A 388 -17.91 25.95 -19.31
C ALA A 388 -18.08 26.97 -20.47
N ASP A 389 -19.08 27.84 -20.37
CA ASP A 389 -19.41 28.86 -21.43
C ASP A 389 -18.22 29.79 -21.74
N ASN A 390 -17.29 29.94 -20.80
CA ASN A 390 -16.05 30.71 -20.98
C ASN A 390 -14.93 29.93 -21.70
N GLY A 391 -15.19 28.68 -22.13
CA GLY A 391 -14.20 27.79 -22.77
C GLY A 391 -13.24 27.10 -21.83
N GLU A 392 -13.38 27.25 -20.51
CA GLU A 392 -12.56 26.52 -19.52
C GLU A 392 -13.03 25.09 -19.37
N LYS A 393 -12.06 24.17 -19.37
CA LYS A 393 -12.31 22.74 -19.20
C LYS A 393 -12.06 22.30 -17.76
N HIS A 394 -13.09 21.78 -17.13
CA HIS A 394 -13.02 21.26 -15.75
C HIS A 394 -13.23 19.74 -15.74
N LYS A 395 -12.42 19.06 -14.95
CA LYS A 395 -12.68 17.64 -14.63
C LYS A 395 -13.70 17.56 -13.51
N VAL A 396 -14.77 16.85 -13.79
CA VAL A 396 -15.92 16.73 -12.87
C VAL A 396 -16.16 15.26 -12.54
N ALA A 397 -16.45 14.98 -11.29
CA ALA A 397 -17.00 13.69 -10.88
C ALA A 397 -18.50 13.69 -11.18
N LEU A 398 -18.94 12.79 -12.04
CA LEU A 398 -20.34 12.60 -12.35
C LEU A 398 -20.90 11.50 -11.44
N MET A 399 -22.05 11.76 -10.86
CA MET A 399 -22.83 10.81 -10.11
C MET A 399 -24.23 10.77 -10.68
N ASN A 400 -24.69 9.58 -11.08
CA ASN A 400 -26.06 9.35 -11.50
C ASN A 400 -26.92 9.10 -10.27
N ALA A 401 -27.98 9.87 -10.10
CA ALA A 401 -28.87 9.78 -8.97
C ALA A 401 -30.32 10.11 -9.41
N ASP A 402 -31.29 9.45 -8.81
CA ASP A 402 -32.70 9.78 -8.93
C ASP A 402 -33.17 10.61 -7.70
N LYS A 403 -34.45 10.96 -7.67
CA LYS A 403 -35.02 11.73 -6.57
C LYS A 403 -35.00 10.94 -5.27
N GLU A 404 -35.33 9.66 -5.34
CA GLU A 404 -35.33 8.73 -4.20
C GLU A 404 -33.94 8.60 -3.61
N TYR A 405 -32.90 8.64 -4.44
CA TYR A 405 -31.50 8.66 -4.02
C TYR A 405 -31.18 9.91 -3.19
N MET A 406 -31.56 11.08 -3.68
CA MET A 406 -31.34 12.35 -2.98
C MET A 406 -32.01 12.35 -1.59
N ASP A 407 -33.24 11.86 -1.53
CA ASP A 407 -34.02 11.78 -0.28
C ASP A 407 -33.42 10.74 0.69
N MET A 408 -33.01 9.57 0.19
CA MET A 408 -32.45 8.48 0.97
C MET A 408 -31.13 8.90 1.61
N PHE A 409 -30.25 9.53 0.85
CA PHE A 409 -28.96 10.04 1.38
C PHE A 409 -29.12 11.39 2.10
N GLY A 410 -30.31 12.02 2.06
CA GLY A 410 -30.58 13.29 2.71
C GLY A 410 -29.79 14.45 2.10
N LEU A 411 -29.49 14.37 0.81
CA LEU A 411 -28.80 15.42 0.08
C LEU A 411 -29.74 16.61 -0.09
N LYS A 412 -29.26 17.81 0.25
CA LYS A 412 -30.06 19.03 0.18
C LYS A 412 -29.61 19.88 -0.99
N LEU A 413 -30.55 20.27 -1.80
CA LEU A 413 -30.32 21.27 -2.83
C LEU A 413 -30.01 22.62 -2.17
N LYS A 414 -28.90 23.24 -2.52
CA LYS A 414 -28.50 24.54 -2.01
C LYS A 414 -29.12 25.67 -2.81
N GLU A 415 -29.14 25.53 -4.11
CA GLU A 415 -29.68 26.50 -5.06
C GLU A 415 -30.20 25.75 -6.29
N GLY A 416 -31.21 26.29 -6.99
CA GLY A 416 -31.84 25.69 -8.14
C GLY A 416 -33.20 25.09 -7.84
N ARG A 417 -33.65 24.16 -8.69
CA ARG A 417 -34.94 23.45 -8.54
C ARG A 417 -34.72 21.95 -8.38
N GLU A 418 -35.58 21.28 -7.66
CA GLU A 418 -35.62 19.83 -7.56
C GLU A 418 -35.99 19.19 -8.90
N TRP A 419 -35.52 17.96 -9.11
CA TRP A 419 -35.89 17.16 -10.27
C TRP A 419 -37.38 16.84 -10.23
N ASN A 420 -38.04 17.04 -11.38
CA ASN A 420 -39.43 16.69 -11.54
C ASN A 420 -39.56 15.67 -12.68
N ASP A 421 -40.42 14.67 -12.53
CA ASP A 421 -40.62 13.60 -13.52
C ASP A 421 -40.92 14.14 -14.93
N CYS A 422 -41.55 15.31 -15.03
CA CYS A 422 -41.79 15.98 -16.33
C CYS A 422 -40.51 16.43 -17.04
N LEU A 423 -39.40 16.60 -16.33
CA LEU A 423 -38.13 17.06 -16.91
C LEU A 423 -37.25 15.93 -17.46
N LEU A 424 -37.49 14.70 -17.02
CA LEU A 424 -36.77 13.53 -17.49
C LEU A 424 -37.12 13.12 -18.93
N TYR A 425 -38.26 13.62 -19.45
CA TYR A 425 -38.78 13.28 -20.78
C TYR A 425 -38.68 14.42 -21.79
N THR A 426 -38.18 15.59 -21.41
CA THR A 426 -38.03 16.72 -22.33
C THR A 426 -36.56 16.94 -22.62
N SER A 427 -36.16 16.70 -23.89
CA SER A 427 -34.81 16.93 -24.41
C SER A 427 -34.40 18.41 -24.50
N ASP A 428 -35.28 19.32 -24.10
CA ASP A 428 -35.14 20.78 -24.24
C ASP A 428 -35.00 21.48 -22.87
N ALA A 429 -34.27 20.90 -21.94
CA ALA A 429 -33.97 21.56 -20.67
C ALA A 429 -32.54 22.04 -20.57
#